data_b518048f036ea255adc2816d4b88f7c6
#
_entry.id   b518048f036ea255adc2816d4b88f7c6
#
_cell.length_a   1.000
_cell.length_b   1.000
_cell.length_c   1.000
_cell.angle_alpha   90.00
_cell.angle_beta   90.00
_cell.angle_gamma   90.00
#
_symmetry.space_group_name_H-M   'P 1'
#
loop_
_entity.id
_entity.type
_entity.pdbx_description
1 polymer ?
#
loop_
_entity_poly.entity_id
_entity_poly.type
_entity_poly.pdbx_seq_one_letter_code
_entity_poly.pdbx_strand_id
1 'polypeptide(L)'
;MEKQTPWMKNDALARELTELGWKWQRYVGTFFEAHGLEVELPEYTWRENAAQIKDHLHSWDLKVCGHRIEVKSRDMAFDTYWRTFPYERAFVDTVHKYEAHAVKPMAYIYVSQHTGAMLTTPGSTEARDAWWEQQEANDHVRNIRDTFYTVDRKNLDPIGKLLDRLKSSG
;
A
#
# COMPACT_ATOMS: atom_id res chain seq x y z
N MET A 1 33.89 18.30 1.39
CA MET A 1 32.46 18.02 1.57
C MET A 1 32.02 17.07 0.48
N GLU A 2 31.68 15.86 0.84
CA GLU A 2 31.03 14.94 -0.09
C GLU A 2 29.68 15.51 -0.52
N LYS A 3 29.46 15.58 -1.83
CA LYS A 3 28.14 15.96 -2.35
C LYS A 3 27.15 14.85 -2.03
N GLN A 4 26.23 15.10 -1.11
CA GLN A 4 25.14 14.17 -0.83
C GLN A 4 24.33 13.93 -2.11
N THR A 5 24.13 12.64 -2.44
CA THR A 5 23.23 12.28 -3.54
C THR A 5 21.78 12.60 -3.17
N PRO A 6 20.88 12.85 -4.15
CA PRO A 6 19.48 13.21 -3.87
C PRO A 6 18.74 12.23 -2.95
N TRP A 7 19.05 10.93 -3.04
CA TRP A 7 18.40 9.92 -2.17
C TRP A 7 18.92 9.98 -0.73
N MET A 8 20.17 10.44 -0.50
CA MET A 8 20.73 10.59 0.85
C MET A 8 20.09 11.76 1.61
N LYS A 9 19.67 12.82 0.92
CA LYS A 9 19.02 13.97 1.54
C LYS A 9 17.70 13.60 2.22
N ASN A 10 16.99 12.61 1.68
CA ASN A 10 15.69 12.16 2.17
C ASN A 10 15.76 10.81 2.89
N ASP A 11 16.96 10.30 3.18
CA ASP A 11 17.13 8.96 3.74
C ASP A 11 16.49 8.82 5.13
N ALA A 12 16.67 9.80 6.01
CA ALA A 12 16.05 9.80 7.33
C ALA A 12 14.52 9.79 7.25
N LEU A 13 13.94 10.63 6.37
CA LEU A 13 12.50 10.65 6.15
C LEU A 13 12.01 9.34 5.52
N ALA A 14 12.72 8.82 4.52
CA ALA A 14 12.37 7.55 3.88
C ALA A 14 12.38 6.40 4.89
N ARG A 15 13.37 6.36 5.79
CA ARG A 15 13.47 5.36 6.84
C ARG A 15 12.32 5.46 7.83
N GLU A 16 12.00 6.67 8.30
CA GLU A 16 10.87 6.92 9.20
C GLU A 16 9.54 6.44 8.58
N LEU A 17 9.30 6.78 7.30
CA LEU A 17 8.10 6.37 6.58
C LEU A 17 8.04 4.86 6.36
N THR A 18 9.19 4.21 6.13
CA THR A 18 9.28 2.75 5.98
C THR A 18 8.95 2.05 7.30
N GLU A 19 9.48 2.53 8.42
CA GLU A 19 9.19 1.99 9.76
C GLU A 19 7.71 2.18 10.12
N LEU A 20 7.13 3.34 9.78
CA LEU A 20 5.70 3.62 9.96
C LEU A 20 4.84 2.67 9.10
N GLY A 21 5.23 2.47 7.84
CA GLY A 21 4.56 1.51 6.95
C GLY A 21 4.59 0.10 7.51
N TRP A 22 5.72 -0.35 8.01
CA TRP A 22 5.87 -1.65 8.66
C TRP A 22 4.95 -1.81 9.87
N LYS A 23 4.84 -0.77 10.71
CA LYS A 23 3.92 -0.75 11.85
C LYS A 23 2.48 -0.99 11.40
N TRP A 24 2.03 -0.33 10.34
CA TRP A 24 0.67 -0.46 9.84
C TRP A 24 0.44 -1.79 9.11
N GLN A 25 1.44 -2.34 8.45
CA GLN A 25 1.37 -3.71 7.92
C GLN A 25 1.11 -4.73 9.02
N ARG A 26 1.80 -4.62 10.14
CA ARG A 26 1.58 -5.49 11.30
C ARG A 26 0.21 -5.27 11.92
N TYR A 27 -0.26 -4.03 11.98
CA TYR A 27 -1.61 -3.71 12.43
C TYR A 27 -2.67 -4.44 11.59
N VAL A 28 -2.55 -4.39 10.27
CA VAL A 28 -3.45 -5.09 9.35
C VAL A 28 -3.34 -6.61 9.52
N GLY A 29 -2.11 -7.13 9.63
CA GLY A 29 -1.88 -8.54 9.88
C GLY A 29 -2.56 -9.03 11.15
N THR A 30 -2.44 -8.28 12.24
CA THR A 30 -3.10 -8.59 13.52
C THR A 30 -4.62 -8.61 13.38
N PHE A 31 -5.18 -7.70 12.60
CA PHE A 31 -6.61 -7.68 12.32
C PHE A 31 -7.07 -9.01 11.66
N PHE A 32 -6.38 -9.47 10.63
CA PHE A 32 -6.74 -10.71 9.95
C PHE A 32 -6.52 -11.94 10.83
N GLU A 33 -5.44 -11.99 11.61
CA GLU A 33 -5.19 -13.08 12.57
C GLU A 33 -6.29 -13.16 13.62
N ALA A 34 -6.75 -12.03 14.13
CA ALA A 34 -7.86 -11.96 15.09
C ALA A 34 -9.17 -12.54 14.51
N HIS A 35 -9.31 -12.54 13.19
CA HIS A 35 -10.43 -13.15 12.48
C HIS A 35 -10.17 -14.60 12.04
N GLY A 36 -9.11 -15.22 12.54
CA GLY A 36 -8.78 -16.63 12.30
C GLY A 36 -8.14 -16.92 10.94
N LEU A 37 -7.61 -15.92 10.26
CA LEU A 37 -6.96 -16.09 8.96
C LEU A 37 -5.44 -16.23 9.14
N GLU A 38 -4.84 -17.05 8.27
CA GLU A 38 -3.39 -17.21 8.21
C GLU A 38 -2.74 -15.97 7.60
N VAL A 39 -1.77 -15.40 8.30
CA VAL A 39 -1.06 -14.20 7.86
C VAL A 39 0.44 -14.49 7.80
N GLU A 40 1.07 -14.11 6.70
CA GLU A 40 2.51 -14.15 6.52
C GLU A 40 3.02 -12.72 6.32
N LEU A 41 3.96 -12.32 7.17
CA LEU A 41 4.65 -11.02 7.06
C LEU A 41 6.08 -11.26 6.61
N PRO A 42 6.60 -10.44 5.66
CA PRO A 42 8.02 -10.51 5.32
C PRO A 42 8.85 -10.01 6.50
N GLU A 43 10.11 -10.44 6.55
CA GLU A 43 11.05 -9.91 7.51
C GLU A 43 11.31 -8.43 7.21
N TYR A 44 11.21 -7.58 8.24
CA TYR A 44 11.52 -6.15 8.08
C TYR A 44 13.01 -5.98 7.82
N THR A 45 13.32 -5.34 6.71
CA THR A 45 14.69 -4.97 6.36
C THR A 45 14.74 -3.52 5.90
N TRP A 46 15.79 -2.81 6.29
CA TRP A 46 16.07 -1.49 5.78
C TRP A 46 17.24 -1.55 4.80
N ARG A 47 17.09 -0.89 3.65
CA ARG A 47 18.19 -0.79 2.69
C ARG A 47 19.34 0.02 3.27
N GLU A 48 20.55 -0.52 3.25
CA GLU A 48 21.75 0.16 3.71
C GLU A 48 22.35 1.07 2.62
N ASN A 49 22.04 0.80 1.36
CA ASN A 49 22.56 1.54 0.21
C ASN A 49 21.58 1.52 -0.98
N ALA A 50 21.88 2.33 -1.99
CA ALA A 50 21.04 2.47 -3.17
C ALA A 50 20.91 1.17 -3.99
N ALA A 51 21.89 0.27 -3.94
CA ALA A 51 21.83 -1.00 -4.67
C ALA A 51 20.73 -1.93 -4.15
N GLN A 52 20.37 -1.81 -2.87
CA GLN A 52 19.34 -2.63 -2.24
C GLN A 52 17.90 -2.16 -2.57
N ILE A 53 17.74 -0.99 -3.18
CA ILE A 53 16.41 -0.47 -3.55
C ILE A 53 15.67 -1.44 -4.47
N LYS A 54 16.39 -2.09 -5.40
CA LYS A 54 15.78 -3.06 -6.34
C LYS A 54 15.17 -4.26 -5.62
N ASP A 55 15.82 -4.73 -4.56
CA ASP A 55 15.34 -5.88 -3.78
C ASP A 55 14.06 -5.54 -3.01
N HIS A 56 13.90 -4.27 -2.62
CA HIS A 56 12.71 -3.78 -1.92
C HIS A 56 11.55 -3.42 -2.85
N LEU A 57 11.82 -3.10 -4.13
CA LEU A 57 10.77 -2.74 -5.10
C LEU A 57 9.81 -3.88 -5.42
N HIS A 58 10.27 -5.12 -5.32
CA HIS A 58 9.49 -6.32 -5.63
C HIS A 58 8.98 -7.05 -4.38
N SER A 59 9.23 -6.48 -3.19
CA SER A 59 8.72 -7.05 -1.95
C SER A 59 7.20 -6.82 -1.84
N TRP A 60 6.55 -7.76 -1.18
CA TRP A 60 5.12 -7.68 -0.85
C TRP A 60 4.95 -7.25 0.61
N ASP A 61 3.82 -6.60 0.94
CA ASP A 61 3.57 -6.10 2.30
C ASP A 61 3.13 -7.22 3.25
N LEU A 62 2.14 -8.00 2.87
CA LEU A 62 1.73 -9.21 3.61
C LEU A 62 0.98 -10.17 2.70
N LYS A 63 0.86 -11.42 3.16
CA LYS A 63 0.00 -12.42 2.53
C LYS A 63 -1.04 -12.89 3.53
N VAL A 64 -2.28 -12.97 3.10
CA VAL A 64 -3.39 -13.49 3.89
C VAL A 64 -3.98 -14.69 3.13
N CYS A 65 -3.96 -15.84 3.75
CA CYS A 65 -4.35 -17.11 3.09
C CYS A 65 -3.63 -17.33 1.74
N GLY A 66 -2.35 -16.94 1.68
CA GLY A 66 -1.53 -17.03 0.47
C GLY A 66 -1.74 -15.91 -0.55
N HIS A 67 -2.70 -15.02 -0.35
CA HIS A 67 -2.97 -13.88 -1.25
C HIS A 67 -2.15 -12.66 -0.86
N ARG A 68 -1.51 -12.03 -1.83
CA ARG A 68 -0.76 -10.78 -1.62
C ARG A 68 -1.72 -9.62 -1.36
N ILE A 69 -1.44 -8.88 -0.31
CA ILE A 69 -2.15 -7.66 0.08
C ILE A 69 -1.14 -6.54 0.23
N GLU A 70 -1.43 -5.39 -0.38
CA GLU A 70 -0.63 -4.19 -0.22
C GLU A 70 -1.32 -3.24 0.77
N VAL A 71 -0.55 -2.64 1.65
CA VAL A 71 -1.06 -1.74 2.70
C VAL A 71 -0.56 -0.33 2.43
N LYS A 72 -1.50 0.61 2.38
CA LYS A 72 -1.24 2.04 2.20
C LYS A 72 -1.75 2.79 3.43
N SER A 73 -0.89 3.03 4.40
CA SER A 73 -1.25 3.90 5.54
C SER A 73 -1.25 5.36 5.09
N ARG A 74 -2.23 6.12 5.57
CA ARG A 74 -2.44 7.52 5.19
C ARG A 74 -2.61 8.41 6.39
N ASP A 75 -1.90 9.53 6.39
CA ASP A 75 -2.03 10.59 7.40
C ASP A 75 -3.25 11.45 7.09
N MET A 76 -4.42 10.84 7.19
CA MET A 76 -5.72 11.48 7.00
C MET A 76 -6.79 10.71 7.76
N ALA A 77 -7.79 11.41 8.23
CA ALA A 77 -8.92 10.81 8.95
C ALA A 77 -9.99 10.33 7.96
N PHE A 78 -10.34 9.05 8.03
CA PHE A 78 -11.51 8.49 7.37
C PHE A 78 -12.05 7.31 8.20
N ASP A 79 -13.27 6.92 7.90
CA ASP A 79 -13.95 5.80 8.54
C ASP A 79 -14.16 4.66 7.54
N THR A 80 -14.96 3.67 7.88
CA THR A 80 -15.20 2.46 7.09
C THR A 80 -16.15 2.65 5.89
N TYR A 81 -16.38 3.87 5.49
CA TYR A 81 -17.27 4.23 4.40
C TYR A 81 -16.57 5.16 3.39
N TRP A 82 -16.68 4.86 2.10
CA TRP A 82 -15.94 5.57 1.04
C TRP A 82 -16.14 7.09 1.04
N ARG A 83 -17.33 7.60 1.42
CA ARG A 83 -17.58 9.05 1.50
C ARG A 83 -16.75 9.77 2.53
N THR A 84 -16.26 9.06 3.52
CA THR A 84 -15.39 9.64 4.56
C THR A 84 -13.95 9.80 4.08
N PHE A 85 -13.57 9.15 2.97
CA PHE A 85 -12.24 9.33 2.37
C PHE A 85 -12.13 10.76 1.82
N PRO A 86 -11.08 11.54 2.24
CA PRO A 86 -11.06 12.98 2.02
C PRO A 86 -10.91 13.43 0.57
N TYR A 87 -10.43 12.57 -0.31
CA TYR A 87 -10.16 12.90 -1.72
C TYR A 87 -11.07 12.11 -2.65
N GLU A 88 -11.38 12.69 -3.80
CA GLU A 88 -12.21 12.00 -4.81
C GLU A 88 -11.54 10.75 -5.36
N ARG A 89 -10.21 10.75 -5.43
CA ARG A 89 -9.43 9.62 -5.91
C ARG A 89 -8.37 9.22 -4.90
N ALA A 90 -8.17 7.92 -4.78
CA ALA A 90 -7.11 7.34 -3.95
C ALA A 90 -5.94 6.91 -4.82
N PHE A 91 -4.72 7.19 -4.40
CA PHE A 91 -3.52 6.68 -5.04
C PHE A 91 -3.36 5.19 -4.73
N VAL A 92 -3.26 4.38 -5.78
CA VAL A 92 -3.09 2.93 -5.66
C VAL A 92 -1.60 2.59 -5.57
N ASP A 93 -0.86 2.91 -6.63
CA ASP A 93 0.57 2.66 -6.72
C ASP A 93 1.16 3.44 -7.89
N THR A 94 2.49 3.53 -7.97
CA THR A 94 3.10 4.01 -9.21
C THR A 94 2.81 2.98 -10.33
N VAL A 95 2.62 3.49 -11.54
CA VAL A 95 2.39 2.62 -12.71
C VAL A 95 3.55 1.64 -12.87
N HIS A 96 4.79 2.15 -12.76
CA HIS A 96 6.00 1.34 -12.91
C HIS A 96 6.04 0.18 -11.89
N LYS A 97 5.80 0.46 -10.62
CA LYS A 97 5.83 -0.55 -9.56
C LYS A 97 4.75 -1.61 -9.76
N TYR A 98 3.52 -1.18 -10.05
CA TYR A 98 2.41 -2.10 -10.27
C TYR A 98 2.68 -3.03 -11.46
N GLU A 99 3.10 -2.46 -12.60
CA GLU A 99 3.35 -3.25 -13.81
C GLU A 99 4.55 -4.20 -13.66
N ALA A 100 5.51 -3.86 -12.80
CA ALA A 100 6.67 -4.71 -12.54
C ALA A 100 6.34 -5.96 -11.69
N HIS A 101 5.24 -5.97 -10.96
CA HIS A 101 4.83 -7.15 -10.18
C HIS A 101 4.37 -8.28 -11.11
N ALA A 102 5.05 -9.43 -11.04
CA ALA A 102 4.65 -10.64 -11.76
C ALA A 102 3.31 -11.16 -11.23
N VAL A 103 3.10 -11.12 -9.92
CA VAL A 103 1.83 -11.45 -9.26
C VAL A 103 1.22 -10.16 -8.73
N LYS A 104 0.06 -9.79 -9.26
CA LYS A 104 -0.63 -8.58 -8.81
C LYS A 104 -1.25 -8.81 -7.43
N PRO A 105 -1.31 -7.76 -6.57
CA PRO A 105 -1.99 -7.89 -5.29
C PRO A 105 -3.47 -8.25 -5.47
N MET A 106 -4.01 -9.07 -4.57
CA MET A 106 -5.44 -9.32 -4.52
C MET A 106 -6.21 -8.05 -4.17
N ALA A 107 -5.64 -7.24 -3.28
CA ALA A 107 -6.26 -6.02 -2.81
C ALA A 107 -5.21 -5.02 -2.30
N TYR A 108 -5.59 -3.75 -2.29
CA TYR A 108 -4.94 -2.67 -1.57
C TYR A 108 -5.79 -2.30 -0.37
N ILE A 109 -5.17 -2.11 0.79
CA ILE A 109 -5.84 -1.66 2.01
C ILE A 109 -5.31 -0.28 2.38
N TYR A 110 -6.22 0.67 2.49
CA TYR A 110 -5.93 2.03 2.99
C TYR A 110 -6.24 2.07 4.47
N VAL A 111 -5.26 2.42 5.29
CA VAL A 111 -5.40 2.53 6.74
C VAL A 111 -5.30 3.99 7.15
N SER A 112 -6.29 4.49 7.87
CA SER A 112 -6.20 5.81 8.49
C SER A 112 -5.27 5.77 9.70
N GLN A 113 -4.20 6.56 9.67
CA GLN A 113 -3.30 6.70 10.81
C GLN A 113 -3.97 7.43 11.99
N HIS A 114 -5.11 8.06 11.77
CA HIS A 114 -5.86 8.82 12.78
C HIS A 114 -6.93 7.97 13.48
N THR A 115 -7.65 7.14 12.72
CA THR A 115 -8.79 6.38 13.24
C THR A 115 -8.54 4.87 13.31
N GLY A 116 -7.54 4.37 12.59
CA GLY A 116 -7.33 2.94 12.42
C GLY A 116 -8.32 2.27 11.47
N ALA A 117 -9.25 3.03 10.89
CA ALA A 117 -10.21 2.48 9.93
C ALA A 117 -9.53 2.03 8.64
N MET A 118 -10.09 1.01 8.01
CA MET A 118 -9.55 0.42 6.80
C MET A 118 -10.59 0.39 5.69
N LEU A 119 -10.18 0.89 4.52
CA LEU A 119 -10.91 0.77 3.26
C LEU A 119 -10.08 -0.06 2.28
N THR A 120 -10.72 -0.77 1.37
CA THR A 120 -10.03 -1.67 0.47
C THR A 120 -10.53 -1.53 -0.96
N THR A 121 -9.66 -1.82 -1.92
CA THR A 121 -10.00 -1.90 -3.34
C THR A 121 -9.27 -3.08 -3.98
N PRO A 122 -9.89 -3.77 -4.95
CA PRO A 122 -9.22 -4.87 -5.65
C PRO A 122 -7.95 -4.42 -6.39
N GLY A 123 -6.95 -5.30 -6.45
CA GLY A 123 -5.66 -5.04 -7.09
C GLY A 123 -5.42 -5.80 -8.40
N SER A 124 -6.42 -6.52 -8.91
CA SER A 124 -6.30 -7.32 -10.13
C SER A 124 -6.18 -6.45 -11.39
N THR A 125 -5.72 -7.05 -12.49
CA THR A 125 -5.66 -6.37 -13.79
C THR A 125 -7.06 -6.03 -14.32
N GLU A 126 -8.08 -6.83 -13.99
CA GLU A 126 -9.47 -6.53 -14.32
C GLU A 126 -9.94 -5.25 -13.61
N ALA A 127 -9.61 -5.08 -12.35
CA ALA A 127 -9.92 -3.87 -11.59
C ALA A 127 -9.18 -2.65 -12.16
N ARG A 128 -7.91 -2.82 -12.50
CA ARG A 128 -7.11 -1.77 -13.16
C ARG A 128 -7.81 -1.29 -14.43
N ASP A 129 -8.18 -2.20 -15.31
CA ASP A 129 -8.76 -1.87 -16.62
C ASP A 129 -10.17 -1.27 -16.48
N ALA A 130 -10.93 -1.68 -15.48
CA ALA A 130 -12.29 -1.20 -15.26
C ALA A 130 -12.37 0.14 -14.53
N TRP A 131 -11.46 0.40 -13.56
CA TRP A 131 -11.67 1.47 -12.57
C TRP A 131 -10.51 2.43 -12.38
N TRP A 132 -9.29 2.07 -12.79
CA TRP A 132 -8.13 2.90 -12.49
C TRP A 132 -7.85 3.90 -13.62
N GLU A 133 -7.38 5.07 -13.22
CA GLU A 133 -6.88 6.11 -14.11
C GLU A 133 -5.44 6.44 -13.74
N GLN A 134 -4.68 6.91 -14.72
CA GLN A 134 -3.33 7.39 -14.49
C GLN A 134 -3.35 8.89 -14.17
N GLN A 135 -2.54 9.28 -13.19
CA GLN A 135 -2.38 10.67 -12.76
C GLN A 135 -0.91 10.95 -12.47
N GLU A 136 -0.41 12.05 -13.00
CA GLU A 136 0.92 12.55 -12.64
C GLU A 136 0.86 13.28 -11.31
N ALA A 137 1.82 13.02 -10.44
CA ALA A 137 1.94 13.68 -9.15
C ALA A 137 3.40 13.72 -8.68
N ASN A 138 3.68 14.60 -7.73
CA ASN A 138 5.00 14.67 -7.11
C ASN A 138 5.12 13.63 -6.01
N ASP A 139 6.19 12.85 -6.06
CA ASP A 139 6.62 12.01 -4.97
C ASP A 139 7.56 12.81 -4.08
N HIS A 140 7.07 13.25 -2.92
CA HIS A 140 7.83 14.11 -2.02
C HIS A 140 8.98 13.37 -1.32
N VAL A 141 8.91 12.05 -1.20
CA VAL A 141 9.98 11.25 -0.59
C VAL A 141 11.17 11.14 -1.52
N ARG A 142 10.91 10.79 -2.80
CA ARG A 142 11.96 10.68 -3.83
C ARG A 142 12.29 12.01 -4.48
N ASN A 143 11.47 13.03 -4.24
CA ASN A 143 11.59 14.38 -4.84
C ASN A 143 11.59 14.32 -6.38
N ILE A 144 10.71 13.51 -6.96
CA ILE A 144 10.51 13.38 -8.40
C ILE A 144 9.01 13.42 -8.75
N ARG A 145 8.72 13.76 -10.00
CA ARG A 145 7.37 13.60 -10.55
C ARG A 145 7.23 12.20 -11.13
N ASP A 146 6.14 11.53 -10.81
CA ASP A 146 5.89 10.16 -11.25
C ASP A 146 4.42 10.00 -11.68
N THR A 147 4.14 8.93 -12.40
CA THR A 147 2.79 8.58 -12.82
C THR A 147 2.24 7.50 -11.90
N PHE A 148 1.06 7.74 -11.36
CA PHE A 148 0.37 6.85 -10.43
C PHE A 148 -0.92 6.33 -11.03
N TYR A 149 -1.29 5.10 -10.67
CA TYR A 149 -2.66 4.64 -10.78
C TYR A 149 -3.48 5.22 -9.63
N THR A 150 -4.68 5.67 -9.95
CA THR A 150 -5.65 6.16 -8.98
C THR A 150 -6.99 5.47 -9.18
N VAL A 151 -7.77 5.37 -8.12
CA VAL A 151 -9.12 4.81 -8.15
C VAL A 151 -10.10 5.80 -7.55
N ASP A 152 -11.31 5.89 -8.12
CA ASP A 152 -12.38 6.69 -7.53
C ASP A 152 -12.70 6.15 -6.13
N ARG A 153 -12.87 7.06 -5.15
CA ARG A 153 -13.19 6.67 -3.78
C ARG A 153 -14.46 5.83 -3.66
N LYS A 154 -15.39 5.94 -4.61
CA LYS A 154 -16.62 5.11 -4.66
C LYS A 154 -16.32 3.62 -4.80
N ASN A 155 -15.14 3.27 -5.28
CA ASN A 155 -14.67 1.89 -5.40
C ASN A 155 -13.86 1.43 -4.18
N LEU A 156 -13.84 2.21 -3.11
CA LEU A 156 -13.28 1.81 -1.83
C LEU A 156 -14.36 1.15 -0.99
N ASP A 157 -14.15 -0.10 -0.63
CA ASP A 157 -15.08 -0.91 0.15
C ASP A 157 -14.66 -0.98 1.62
N PRO A 158 -15.60 -1.20 2.55
CA PRO A 158 -15.25 -1.54 3.93
C PRO A 158 -14.39 -2.81 4.00
N ILE A 159 -13.49 -2.89 4.96
CA ILE A 159 -12.59 -4.04 5.12
C ILE A 159 -13.34 -5.37 5.30
N GLY A 160 -14.54 -5.35 5.85
CA GLY A 160 -15.38 -6.54 6.01
C GLY A 160 -15.67 -7.26 4.72
N LYS A 161 -15.77 -6.54 3.61
CA LYS A 161 -15.98 -7.14 2.29
C LYS A 161 -14.79 -7.98 1.84
N LEU A 162 -13.58 -7.49 2.05
CA LEU A 162 -12.35 -8.26 1.78
C LEU A 162 -12.24 -9.46 2.73
N LEU A 163 -12.56 -9.26 4.01
CA LEU A 163 -12.54 -10.33 5.01
C LEU A 163 -13.46 -11.48 4.59
N ASP A 164 -14.69 -11.18 4.18
CA ASP A 164 -15.65 -12.20 3.71
C ASP A 164 -15.13 -12.94 2.48
N ARG A 165 -14.53 -12.22 1.55
CA ARG A 165 -13.93 -12.79 0.34
C ARG A 165 -12.77 -13.73 0.67
N LEU A 166 -11.90 -13.36 1.61
CA LEU A 166 -10.80 -14.20 2.06
C LEU A 166 -11.28 -15.46 2.77
N LYS A 167 -12.32 -15.35 3.59
CA LYS A 167 -12.92 -16.51 4.28
C LYS A 167 -13.57 -17.49 3.31
N SER A 168 -14.19 -17.01 2.25
CA SER A 168 -14.87 -17.86 1.25
C SER A 168 -13.90 -18.55 0.29
N SER A 169 -12.68 -18.05 0.13
CA SER A 169 -11.66 -18.62 -0.76
C SER A 169 -10.73 -19.62 -0.07
N GLY A 170 -10.90 -19.78 1.23
CA GLY A 170 -10.10 -20.70 2.05
C GLY A 170 -10.65 -22.11 2.10
#